data_8a971ae8c42b12cba9c5f7c7fd3f329b
#
_entry.id   8a971ae8c42b12cba9c5f7c7fd3f329b
#
_cell.length_a   1.000
_cell.length_b   1.000
_cell.length_c   1.000
_cell.angle_alpha   90.00
_cell.angle_beta   90.00
_cell.angle_gamma   90.00
#
_symmetry.space_group_name_H-M   'P 1'
#
loop_
_entity.id
_entity.type
_entity.pdbx_description
1 polymer ?
#
loop_
_entity_poly.entity_id
_entity_poly.type
_entity_poly.pdbx_seq_one_letter_code
_entity_poly.pdbx_strand_id
1 'polypeptide(L)'
;TIKEVAKLAGVSIGTVSNVLNGKTSNAELIDRVESAMSQLSYRPDANARSLKNTKSKLIGVLMPEICQSDHAHFLSRLENLLREQGYGILLKISNNNWLLEKKNLTQCMEQCVDGIIWYSPAREQLTIPEEKKDIPYVIVTKYPLSGYEGDQIQIDYRAAVEAAYEKMRDL
;
A
#
# COMPACT_ATOMS: atom_id res chain seq x y z
N THR A 1 14.56 -22.50 -7.99
CA THR A 1 15.23 -21.21 -8.29
C THR A 1 14.87 -20.73 -9.69
N ILE A 2 15.02 -19.42 -9.98
CA ILE A 2 14.76 -18.86 -11.32
C ILE A 2 15.63 -19.51 -12.41
N LYS A 3 16.83 -19.98 -12.05
CA LYS A 3 17.74 -20.70 -12.96
C LYS A 3 17.17 -22.06 -13.36
N GLU A 4 16.55 -22.78 -12.45
CA GLU A 4 15.90 -24.07 -12.72
C GLU A 4 14.66 -23.91 -13.59
N VAL A 5 13.86 -22.84 -13.31
CA VAL A 5 12.72 -22.50 -14.18
C VAL A 5 13.18 -22.21 -15.61
N ALA A 6 14.22 -21.40 -15.78
CA ALA A 6 14.77 -21.08 -17.09
C ALA A 6 15.25 -22.35 -17.84
N LYS A 7 15.95 -23.24 -17.13
CA LYS A 7 16.42 -24.51 -17.66
C LYS A 7 15.24 -25.44 -18.09
N LEU A 8 14.23 -25.57 -17.24
CA LEU A 8 13.07 -26.43 -17.51
C LEU A 8 12.21 -25.88 -18.65
N ALA A 9 11.99 -24.56 -18.66
CA ALA A 9 11.24 -23.87 -19.71
C ALA A 9 12.03 -23.75 -21.04
N GLY A 10 13.33 -24.09 -21.08
CA GLY A 10 14.18 -23.96 -22.25
C GLY A 10 14.35 -22.53 -22.74
N VAL A 11 14.44 -21.57 -21.80
CA VAL A 11 14.57 -20.13 -22.09
C VAL A 11 15.69 -19.49 -21.26
N SER A 12 16.04 -18.25 -21.59
CA SER A 12 17.02 -17.50 -20.77
C SER A 12 16.41 -17.04 -19.45
N ILE A 13 17.25 -16.78 -18.42
CA ILE A 13 16.81 -16.17 -17.16
C ILE A 13 16.15 -14.82 -17.41
N GLY A 14 16.65 -14.05 -18.41
CA GLY A 14 16.06 -12.78 -18.82
C GLY A 14 14.63 -12.95 -19.38
N THR A 15 14.39 -14.02 -20.16
CA THR A 15 13.05 -14.36 -20.66
C THR A 15 12.10 -14.69 -19.52
N VAL A 16 12.52 -15.51 -18.55
CA VAL A 16 11.71 -15.80 -17.35
C VAL A 16 11.39 -14.49 -16.61
N SER A 17 12.38 -13.61 -16.41
CA SER A 17 12.18 -12.31 -15.78
C SER A 17 11.19 -11.43 -16.55
N ASN A 18 11.22 -11.43 -17.87
CA ASN A 18 10.31 -10.66 -18.69
C ASN A 18 8.86 -11.18 -18.60
N VAL A 19 8.67 -12.51 -18.59
CA VAL A 19 7.36 -13.13 -18.35
C VAL A 19 6.83 -12.74 -16.97
N LEU A 20 7.64 -12.89 -15.91
CA LEU A 20 7.25 -12.56 -14.54
C LEU A 20 6.88 -11.09 -14.34
N ASN A 21 7.42 -10.20 -15.15
CA ASN A 21 7.15 -8.76 -15.09
C ASN A 21 6.14 -8.27 -16.14
N GLY A 22 5.47 -9.18 -16.85
CA GLY A 22 4.48 -8.83 -17.87
C GLY A 22 5.07 -8.05 -19.06
N LYS A 23 6.38 -8.16 -19.31
CA LYS A 23 7.08 -7.45 -20.39
C LYS A 23 7.06 -8.20 -21.73
N THR A 24 6.37 -9.30 -21.83
CA THR A 24 6.20 -10.08 -23.06
C THR A 24 4.74 -10.41 -23.25
N SER A 25 4.28 -10.37 -24.50
CA SER A 25 2.95 -10.80 -24.94
C SER A 25 2.98 -12.12 -25.70
N ASN A 26 4.14 -12.79 -25.79
CA ASN A 26 4.25 -14.07 -26.47
C ASN A 26 3.65 -15.19 -25.61
N ALA A 27 2.45 -15.64 -25.98
CA ALA A 27 1.68 -16.64 -25.25
C ALA A 27 2.44 -17.96 -25.06
N GLU A 28 3.16 -18.45 -26.09
CA GLU A 28 3.92 -19.69 -26.00
C GLU A 28 5.06 -19.61 -24.95
N LEU A 29 5.75 -18.47 -24.86
CA LEU A 29 6.78 -18.27 -23.84
C LEU A 29 6.18 -18.17 -22.44
N ILE A 30 5.02 -17.53 -22.31
CA ILE A 30 4.30 -17.43 -21.06
C ILE A 30 3.91 -18.81 -20.57
N ASP A 31 3.23 -19.62 -21.40
CA ASP A 31 2.78 -20.97 -21.06
C ASP A 31 3.94 -21.89 -20.65
N ARG A 32 5.06 -21.83 -21.36
CA ARG A 32 6.25 -22.64 -21.06
C ARG A 32 6.84 -22.26 -19.70
N VAL A 33 6.94 -20.98 -19.41
CA VAL A 33 7.49 -20.49 -18.12
C VAL A 33 6.54 -20.81 -16.97
N GLU A 34 5.23 -20.59 -17.13
CA GLU A 34 4.22 -20.89 -16.11
C GLU A 34 4.14 -22.39 -15.81
N SER A 35 4.20 -23.23 -16.83
CA SER A 35 4.27 -24.69 -16.67
C SER A 35 5.50 -25.13 -15.91
N ALA A 36 6.67 -24.58 -16.24
CA ALA A 36 7.91 -24.87 -15.53
C ALA A 36 7.89 -24.41 -14.08
N MET A 37 7.29 -23.24 -13.80
CA MET A 37 7.12 -22.72 -12.43
C MET A 37 6.20 -23.64 -11.61
N SER A 38 5.08 -24.08 -12.20
CA SER A 38 4.14 -25.00 -11.56
C SER A 38 4.81 -26.32 -11.21
N GLN A 39 5.53 -26.94 -12.14
CA GLN A 39 6.23 -28.22 -11.93
C GLN A 39 7.28 -28.14 -10.83
N LEU A 40 7.99 -27.01 -10.74
CA LEU A 40 9.05 -26.78 -9.73
C LEU A 40 8.49 -26.19 -8.42
N SER A 41 7.17 -25.98 -8.33
CA SER A 41 6.54 -25.23 -7.21
C SER A 41 7.30 -23.91 -6.92
N TYR A 42 7.85 -23.30 -7.98
CA TYR A 42 8.63 -22.09 -7.86
C TYR A 42 7.71 -20.89 -7.70
N ARG A 43 7.87 -20.18 -6.58
CA ARG A 43 7.26 -18.88 -6.34
C ARG A 43 8.34 -17.81 -6.41
N PRO A 44 8.15 -16.75 -7.24
CA PRO A 44 9.08 -15.64 -7.27
C PRO A 44 9.19 -15.01 -5.89
N ASP A 45 10.43 -14.85 -5.40
CA ASP A 45 10.67 -14.17 -4.14
C ASP A 45 10.44 -12.65 -4.32
N ALA A 46 9.43 -12.12 -3.61
CA ALA A 46 9.09 -10.70 -3.62
C ALA A 46 10.27 -9.85 -3.12
N ASN A 47 11.04 -10.35 -2.14
CA ASN A 47 12.20 -9.66 -1.59
C ASN A 47 13.36 -9.61 -2.60
N ALA A 48 13.60 -10.71 -3.35
CA ALA A 48 14.60 -10.72 -4.41
C ALA A 48 14.21 -9.80 -5.60
N ARG A 49 12.91 -9.54 -5.77
CA ARG A 49 12.38 -8.63 -6.78
C ARG A 49 12.56 -7.17 -6.36
N SER A 50 12.39 -6.84 -5.08
CA SER A 50 12.61 -5.49 -4.54
C SER A 50 14.08 -5.06 -4.58
N LEU A 51 15.03 -6.00 -4.50
CA LEU A 51 16.46 -5.72 -4.65
C LEU A 51 16.86 -5.33 -6.09
N LYS A 52 16.08 -5.71 -7.11
CA LYS A 52 16.29 -5.33 -8.51
C LYS A 52 15.38 -4.20 -9.00
N ASN A 53 14.20 -4.08 -8.46
CA ASN A 53 13.27 -2.99 -8.72
C ASN A 53 13.26 -2.08 -7.49
N THR A 54 13.47 -0.78 -7.69
CA THR A 54 13.40 0.25 -6.64
C THR A 54 12.03 0.38 -5.95
N LYS A 55 11.02 -0.45 -6.31
CA LYS A 55 9.64 -0.38 -5.79
C LYS A 55 9.12 -1.75 -5.37
N SER A 56 8.52 -1.81 -4.18
CA SER A 56 7.88 -3.01 -3.63
C SER A 56 6.48 -3.26 -4.18
N LYS A 57 5.86 -2.22 -4.73
CA LYS A 57 4.44 -2.21 -5.12
C LYS A 57 3.48 -2.46 -3.96
N LEU A 58 3.90 -2.08 -2.74
CA LEU A 58 3.09 -2.10 -1.53
C LEU A 58 2.89 -0.68 -0.99
N ILE A 59 1.66 -0.40 -0.55
CA ILE A 59 1.33 0.81 0.22
C ILE A 59 0.96 0.38 1.64
N GLY A 60 1.65 0.93 2.63
CA GLY A 60 1.30 0.78 4.03
C GLY A 60 0.04 1.60 4.35
N VAL A 61 -0.96 0.98 4.96
CA VAL A 61 -2.16 1.67 5.43
C VAL A 61 -2.29 1.47 6.92
N LEU A 62 -2.09 2.54 7.68
CA LEU A 62 -2.25 2.56 9.13
C LEU A 62 -3.63 3.09 9.46
N MET A 63 -4.40 2.33 10.24
CA MET A 63 -5.76 2.68 10.65
C MET A 63 -5.99 2.36 12.13
N PRO A 64 -6.88 3.11 12.82
CA PRO A 64 -7.23 2.76 14.19
C PRO A 64 -7.99 1.44 14.29
N GLU A 65 -8.92 1.20 13.36
CA GLU A 65 -9.78 0.02 13.29
C GLU A 65 -10.45 -0.09 11.91
N ILE A 66 -11.16 -1.20 11.64
CA ILE A 66 -11.90 -1.41 10.39
C ILE A 66 -13.39 -1.70 10.61
N CYS A 67 -13.84 -1.71 11.87
CA CYS A 67 -15.22 -2.08 12.22
C CYS A 67 -16.23 -0.96 11.93
N GLN A 68 -15.80 0.29 11.80
CA GLN A 68 -16.67 1.39 11.42
C GLN A 68 -16.92 1.37 9.91
N SER A 69 -18.15 1.69 9.53
CA SER A 69 -18.60 1.64 8.14
C SER A 69 -17.80 2.56 7.23
N ASP A 70 -17.45 3.76 7.68
CA ASP A 70 -16.63 4.72 6.93
C ASP A 70 -15.19 4.23 6.72
N HIS A 71 -14.59 3.59 7.72
CA HIS A 71 -13.26 2.97 7.63
C HIS A 71 -13.26 1.82 6.63
N ALA A 72 -14.27 0.95 6.69
CA ALA A 72 -14.39 -0.18 5.76
C ALA A 72 -14.62 0.30 4.32
N HIS A 73 -15.47 1.31 4.12
CA HIS A 73 -15.71 1.91 2.81
C HIS A 73 -14.45 2.60 2.26
N PHE A 74 -13.74 3.36 3.08
CA PHE A 74 -12.47 3.98 2.71
C PHE A 74 -11.47 2.93 2.23
N LEU A 75 -11.25 1.88 3.04
CA LEU A 75 -10.28 0.82 2.74
C LEU A 75 -10.65 0.08 1.45
N SER A 76 -11.93 -0.24 1.26
CA SER A 76 -12.42 -0.92 0.05
C SER A 76 -12.21 -0.08 -1.22
N ARG A 77 -12.49 1.22 -1.16
CA ARG A 77 -12.27 2.14 -2.30
C ARG A 77 -10.78 2.30 -2.59
N LEU A 78 -9.97 2.46 -1.55
CA LEU A 78 -8.53 2.59 -1.67
C LEU A 78 -7.91 1.32 -2.28
N GLU A 79 -8.33 0.13 -1.84
CA GLU A 79 -7.84 -1.14 -2.38
C GLU A 79 -8.10 -1.25 -3.88
N ASN A 80 -9.32 -0.93 -4.33
CA ASN A 80 -9.67 -0.95 -5.74
C ASN A 80 -8.76 -0.01 -6.57
N LEU A 81 -8.58 1.23 -6.13
CA LEU A 81 -7.74 2.21 -6.82
C LEU A 81 -6.27 1.77 -6.89
N LEU A 82 -5.73 1.25 -5.79
CA LEU A 82 -4.35 0.80 -5.73
C LEU A 82 -4.12 -0.44 -6.60
N ARG A 83 -5.06 -1.38 -6.61
CA ARG A 83 -5.01 -2.59 -7.43
C ARG A 83 -5.00 -2.26 -8.93
N GLU A 84 -5.79 -1.28 -9.38
CA GLU A 84 -5.78 -0.80 -10.77
C GLU A 84 -4.40 -0.25 -11.17
N GLN A 85 -3.64 0.30 -10.23
CA GLN A 85 -2.27 0.78 -10.42
C GLN A 85 -1.19 -0.30 -10.16
N GLY A 86 -1.61 -1.53 -9.88
CA GLY A 86 -0.72 -2.66 -9.60
C GLY A 86 -0.04 -2.59 -8.23
N TYR A 87 -0.66 -1.90 -7.26
CA TYR A 87 -0.23 -1.86 -5.87
C TYR A 87 -1.07 -2.77 -4.99
N GLY A 88 -0.42 -3.37 -3.99
CA GLY A 88 -1.09 -4.06 -2.88
C GLY A 88 -1.11 -3.20 -1.61
N ILE A 89 -1.93 -3.60 -0.64
CA ILE A 89 -2.03 -2.94 0.68
C ILE A 89 -1.35 -3.80 1.75
N LEU A 90 -0.52 -3.15 2.58
CA LEU A 90 -0.06 -3.65 3.86
C LEU A 90 -0.86 -2.96 4.97
N LEU A 91 -1.97 -3.57 5.39
CA LEU A 91 -2.84 -3.02 6.42
C LEU A 91 -2.28 -3.24 7.82
N LYS A 92 -2.25 -2.19 8.64
CA LYS A 92 -1.82 -2.17 10.04
C LYS A 92 -2.87 -1.49 10.91
N ILE A 93 -3.39 -2.22 11.90
CA ILE A 93 -4.40 -1.72 12.82
C ILE A 93 -3.74 -1.34 14.14
N SER A 94 -4.07 -0.15 14.67
CA SER A 94 -3.46 0.40 15.89
C SER A 94 -4.36 0.33 17.12
N ASN A 95 -5.68 0.10 16.95
CA ASN A 95 -6.67 0.16 18.02
C ASN A 95 -6.58 1.47 18.85
N ASN A 96 -6.35 2.59 18.19
CA ASN A 96 -6.12 3.90 18.83
C ASN A 96 -4.95 3.93 19.84
N ASN A 97 -4.02 2.97 19.74
CA ASN A 97 -2.84 2.89 20.59
C ASN A 97 -1.62 3.46 19.85
N TRP A 98 -1.12 4.61 20.31
CA TRP A 98 -0.01 5.31 19.67
C TRP A 98 1.32 4.53 19.68
N LEU A 99 1.56 3.68 20.71
CA LEU A 99 2.76 2.82 20.76
C LEU A 99 2.69 1.73 19.68
N LEU A 100 1.51 1.14 19.51
CA LEU A 100 1.27 0.16 18.45
C LEU A 100 1.35 0.83 17.08
N GLU A 101 0.84 2.03 16.94
CA GLU A 101 0.92 2.82 15.72
C GLU A 101 2.38 3.10 15.30
N LYS A 102 3.22 3.52 16.24
CA LYS A 102 4.66 3.70 16.03
C LYS A 102 5.34 2.38 15.61
N LYS A 103 5.00 1.27 16.25
CA LYS A 103 5.50 -0.06 15.87
C LYS A 103 5.04 -0.47 14.47
N ASN A 104 3.78 -0.24 14.14
CA ASN A 104 3.20 -0.49 12.83
C ASN A 104 3.89 0.32 11.74
N LEU A 105 4.19 1.60 12.01
CA LEU A 105 4.94 2.45 11.11
C LEU A 105 6.34 1.86 10.83
N THR A 106 7.07 1.45 11.86
CA THR A 106 8.37 0.79 11.72
C THR A 106 8.26 -0.48 10.87
N GLN A 107 7.24 -1.31 11.10
CA GLN A 107 7.03 -2.53 10.32
C GLN A 107 6.73 -2.25 8.84
N CYS A 108 5.98 -1.19 8.51
CA CYS A 108 5.78 -0.78 7.12
C CYS A 108 7.12 -0.46 6.44
N MET A 109 7.99 0.23 7.14
CA MET A 109 9.32 0.60 6.64
C MET A 109 10.23 -0.62 6.45
N GLU A 110 10.22 -1.57 7.41
CA GLU A 110 10.95 -2.84 7.30
C GLU A 110 10.48 -3.68 6.11
N GLN A 111 9.20 -3.57 5.73
CA GLN A 111 8.63 -4.21 4.55
C GLN A 111 8.86 -3.42 3.25
N CYS A 112 9.65 -2.33 3.32
CA CYS A 112 10.01 -1.49 2.17
C CYS A 112 8.79 -1.02 1.36
N VAL A 113 7.70 -0.59 2.02
CA VAL A 113 6.54 -0.04 1.32
C VAL A 113 6.92 1.20 0.51
N ASP A 114 6.28 1.40 -0.64
CA ASP A 114 6.57 2.54 -1.54
C ASP A 114 5.93 3.85 -1.05
N GLY A 115 4.99 3.77 -0.11
CA GLY A 115 4.34 4.92 0.51
C GLY A 115 3.45 4.48 1.66
N ILE A 116 3.02 5.44 2.47
CA ILE A 116 2.18 5.21 3.65
C ILE A 116 0.97 6.12 3.61
N ILE A 117 -0.21 5.55 3.83
CA ILE A 117 -1.44 6.26 4.13
C ILE A 117 -1.75 6.06 5.60
N TRP A 118 -1.75 7.16 6.36
CA TRP A 118 -2.00 7.14 7.79
C TRP A 118 -3.38 7.73 8.06
N TYR A 119 -4.32 6.87 8.32
CA TYR A 119 -5.71 7.25 8.52
C TYR A 119 -6.00 7.45 10.01
N SER A 120 -6.43 8.67 10.37
CA SER A 120 -6.85 9.04 11.72
C SER A 120 -5.84 8.66 12.81
N PRO A 121 -4.65 9.30 12.84
CA PRO A 121 -3.63 9.00 13.84
C PRO A 121 -4.15 9.18 15.28
N ALA A 122 -3.64 8.34 16.18
CA ALA A 122 -4.07 8.32 17.58
C ALA A 122 -3.66 9.56 18.40
N ARG A 123 -2.80 10.41 17.84
CA ARG A 123 -2.32 11.66 18.47
C ARG A 123 -2.32 12.81 17.48
N GLU A 124 -2.63 14.00 17.99
CA GLU A 124 -2.58 15.25 17.22
C GLU A 124 -1.14 15.69 16.90
N GLN A 125 -0.17 15.28 17.70
CA GLN A 125 1.26 15.54 17.45
C GLN A 125 1.92 14.25 16.92
N LEU A 126 2.22 14.24 15.64
CA LEU A 126 2.96 13.16 15.01
C LEU A 126 4.45 13.46 15.04
N THR A 127 5.21 12.56 15.63
CA THR A 127 6.67 12.55 15.49
C THR A 127 7.06 11.47 14.51
N ILE A 128 7.35 11.87 13.28
CA ILE A 128 7.91 10.96 12.30
C ILE A 128 9.42 10.93 12.50
N PRO A 129 10.02 9.75 12.70
CA PRO A 129 11.46 9.64 12.88
C PRO A 129 12.20 10.24 11.67
N GLU A 130 13.17 11.13 11.92
CA GLU A 130 13.92 11.82 10.86
C GLU A 130 14.65 10.89 9.90
N GLU A 131 15.11 9.75 10.41
CA GLU A 131 15.79 8.68 9.64
C GLU A 131 14.89 8.04 8.55
N LYS A 132 13.63 8.43 8.47
CA LYS A 132 12.58 7.75 7.69
C LYS A 132 11.77 8.70 6.80
N LYS A 133 12.30 9.91 6.55
CA LYS A 133 11.67 10.93 5.69
C LYS A 133 11.62 10.55 4.20
N ASP A 134 12.32 9.48 3.79
CA ASP A 134 12.43 9.09 2.39
C ASP A 134 11.20 8.34 1.84
N ILE A 135 10.29 7.86 2.71
CA ILE A 135 9.05 7.21 2.28
C ILE A 135 7.94 8.26 2.27
N PRO A 136 7.30 8.52 1.11
CA PRO A 136 6.19 9.46 1.04
C PRO A 136 5.01 8.96 1.88
N TYR A 137 4.37 9.89 2.60
CA TYR A 137 3.17 9.56 3.36
C TYR A 137 2.14 10.67 3.29
N VAL A 138 0.88 10.26 3.32
CA VAL A 138 -0.29 11.12 3.34
C VAL A 138 -1.09 10.81 4.61
N ILE A 139 -1.48 11.83 5.33
CA ILE A 139 -2.31 11.71 6.52
C ILE A 139 -3.74 12.06 6.18
N VAL A 140 -4.67 11.16 6.51
CA VAL A 140 -6.10 11.40 6.41
C VAL A 140 -6.63 11.62 7.81
N THR A 141 -7.14 12.81 8.10
CA THR A 141 -7.55 13.19 9.46
C THR A 141 -8.85 14.00 9.47
N LYS A 142 -9.54 13.98 10.63
CA LYS A 142 -10.73 14.81 10.90
C LYS A 142 -10.36 16.24 11.30
N TYR A 143 -9.17 16.42 11.87
CA TYR A 143 -8.71 17.70 12.39
C TYR A 143 -7.30 17.99 11.89
N PRO A 144 -6.94 19.29 11.72
CA PRO A 144 -5.58 19.66 11.34
C PRO A 144 -4.61 19.18 12.42
N LEU A 145 -3.51 18.59 11.96
CA LEU A 145 -2.41 18.22 12.85
C LEU A 145 -1.49 19.43 13.03
N SER A 146 -1.33 19.87 14.26
CA SER A 146 -0.43 21.00 14.56
C SER A 146 1.03 20.58 14.42
N GLY A 147 1.83 21.41 13.74
CA GLY A 147 3.27 21.19 13.57
C GLY A 147 3.64 20.09 12.56
N TYR A 148 2.69 19.65 11.72
CA TYR A 148 2.96 18.74 10.63
C TYR A 148 2.95 19.48 9.28
N GLU A 149 4.06 19.39 8.54
CA GLU A 149 4.26 20.09 7.26
C GLU A 149 4.04 19.19 6.01
N GLY A 150 3.68 17.93 6.20
CA GLY A 150 3.47 16.97 5.11
C GLY A 150 2.07 17.03 4.50
N ASP A 151 1.81 16.15 3.54
CA ASP A 151 0.53 16.05 2.85
C ASP A 151 -0.59 15.58 3.79
N GLN A 152 -1.64 16.39 3.89
CA GLN A 152 -2.81 16.11 4.71
C GLN A 152 -4.09 16.16 3.87
N ILE A 153 -4.96 15.18 4.09
CA ILE A 153 -6.34 15.19 3.59
C ILE A 153 -7.26 15.35 4.79
N GLN A 154 -8.05 16.41 4.80
CA GLN A 154 -9.03 16.67 5.84
C GLN A 154 -10.45 16.39 5.34
N ILE A 155 -11.26 15.79 6.22
CA ILE A 155 -12.70 15.66 6.00
C ILE A 155 -13.37 16.90 6.61
N ASP A 156 -13.85 17.79 5.76
CA ASP A 156 -14.55 19.01 6.20
C ASP A 156 -16.00 18.72 6.60
N TYR A 157 -16.19 18.38 7.87
CA TYR A 157 -17.51 18.19 8.44
C TYR A 157 -18.26 19.52 8.67
N ARG A 158 -17.56 20.65 8.81
CA ARG A 158 -18.16 21.95 9.06
C ARG A 158 -19.01 22.40 7.86
N ALA A 159 -18.43 22.35 6.68
CA ALA A 159 -19.13 22.71 5.44
C ALA A 159 -20.38 21.84 5.24
N ALA A 160 -20.31 20.55 5.57
CA ALA A 160 -21.47 19.66 5.48
C ALA A 160 -22.58 20.02 6.48
N VAL A 161 -22.22 20.37 7.74
CA VAL A 161 -23.17 20.79 8.76
C VAL A 161 -23.78 22.14 8.43
N GLU A 162 -23.01 23.10 7.96
CA GLU A 162 -23.48 24.43 7.53
C GLU A 162 -24.50 24.30 6.37
N ALA A 163 -24.16 23.51 5.35
CA ALA A 163 -25.10 23.26 4.24
C ALA A 163 -26.40 22.56 4.67
N ALA A 164 -26.32 21.62 5.62
CA ALA A 164 -27.50 20.98 6.19
C ALA A 164 -28.37 21.97 6.99
N TYR A 165 -27.73 22.83 7.79
CA TYR A 165 -28.42 23.88 8.58
C TYR A 165 -29.13 24.88 7.69
N GLU A 166 -28.44 25.40 6.65
CA GLU A 166 -29.06 26.33 5.69
C GLU A 166 -30.27 25.71 5.02
N LYS A 167 -30.17 24.45 4.61
CA LYS A 167 -31.30 23.75 3.98
C LYS A 167 -32.47 23.52 4.91
N MET A 168 -32.23 23.34 6.22
CA MET A 168 -33.31 23.23 7.23
C MET A 168 -33.94 24.58 7.59
N ARG A 169 -33.12 25.66 7.55
CA ARG A 169 -33.64 27.01 7.85
C ARG A 169 -34.61 27.51 6.76
N ASP A 170 -34.45 27.05 5.52
CA ASP A 170 -35.25 27.46 4.36
C ASP A 170 -36.54 26.62 4.19
N LEU A 171 -36.84 25.70 5.15
CA LEU A 171 -38.07 24.90 5.24
C LEU A 171 -39.05 25.53 6.24
#